data_2a556320e58dfd7ef73993516dbb4c9d
#
_entry.id   2a556320e58dfd7ef73993516dbb4c9d
#
_cell.length_a   1.000
_cell.length_b   1.000
_cell.length_c   1.000
_cell.angle_alpha   90.00
_cell.angle_beta   90.00
_cell.angle_gamma   90.00
#
_symmetry.space_group_name_H-M   'P 1'
#
loop_
_entity.id
_entity.type
_entity.pdbx_description
1 polymer ?
#
loop_
_entity_poly.entity_id
_entity_poly.type
_entity_poly.pdbx_seq_one_letter_code
_entity_poly.pdbx_strand_id
1 'polypeptide(L)'
;VLNMGCRAITKASLNVHAGHDDYHCIDDTGFIQVMAKDAQGAADLNLIARKAAELSLTPAIVGQDGFLTTHLIESVRLPERELVAEYLGKPDDLIDTPTPAQAMLYGPKRRRVPAIWDVDVPLLSGSVQNQDAYMQAVAGQRPYFFDHIAEITDRCMAEYAELTGRQYKRVATYRCEDADYLILGM
;
A
#
# COMPACT_ATOMS: atom_id res chain seq x y z
N VAL A 1 4.01 -0.34 7.00
CA VAL A 1 2.99 0.69 6.66
C VAL A 1 3.25 1.92 7.50
N LEU A 2 3.24 3.08 6.86
CA LEU A 2 3.28 4.39 7.50
C LEU A 2 1.88 4.99 7.48
N ASN A 3 1.53 5.72 8.54
CA ASN A 3 0.29 6.50 8.62
C ASN A 3 0.62 7.98 8.59
N MET A 4 -0.06 8.72 7.74
CA MET A 4 0.20 10.14 7.54
C MET A 4 -1.08 10.96 7.67
N GLY A 5 -1.11 11.89 8.62
CA GLY A 5 -2.12 12.95 8.67
C GLY A 5 -1.62 14.13 7.85
N CYS A 6 -2.09 14.23 6.62
CA CYS A 6 -1.54 15.13 5.61
C CYS A 6 -1.75 16.61 5.96
N ARG A 7 -0.69 17.39 5.88
CA ARG A 7 -0.66 18.82 6.21
C ARG A 7 0.03 19.60 5.10
N ALA A 8 -0.36 20.87 4.95
CA ALA A 8 0.44 21.81 4.21
C ALA A 8 1.66 22.20 5.04
N ILE A 9 2.85 21.81 4.60
CA ILE A 9 4.11 21.93 5.35
C ILE A 9 4.98 23.08 4.85
N THR A 10 4.44 24.19 4.48
CA THR A 10 5.26 25.34 4.06
C THR A 10 6.52 25.50 4.91
N LYS A 11 7.55 26.11 4.39
CA LYS A 11 8.93 26.13 4.94
C LYS A 11 9.08 26.60 6.39
N ALA A 12 8.09 27.23 6.99
CA ALA A 12 8.21 27.84 8.32
C ALA A 12 7.27 27.21 9.34
N SER A 13 5.97 27.31 9.14
CA SER A 13 4.96 26.79 10.06
C SER A 13 3.98 25.89 9.35
N LEU A 14 3.63 24.79 10.01
CA LEU A 14 2.63 23.85 9.54
C LEU A 14 1.26 24.51 9.54
N ASN A 15 0.49 24.36 8.44
CA ASN A 15 -0.94 24.61 8.47
C ASN A 15 -1.64 23.41 9.13
N VAL A 16 -2.51 23.67 10.09
CA VAL A 16 -3.20 22.61 10.82
C VAL A 16 -4.24 21.87 9.96
N HIS A 17 -4.76 22.52 8.92
CA HIS A 17 -5.71 21.91 7.98
C HIS A 17 -4.99 21.08 6.92
N ALA A 18 -5.79 20.36 6.14
CA ALA A 18 -5.32 19.49 5.09
C ALA A 18 -4.44 20.20 4.05
N GLY A 19 -3.48 19.50 3.58
CA GLY A 19 -2.61 19.77 2.45
C GLY A 19 -1.97 18.44 2.08
N HIS A 20 -1.49 18.30 0.86
CA HIS A 20 -0.95 17.03 0.37
C HIS A 20 0.50 17.13 -0.08
N ASP A 21 1.17 18.22 0.21
CA ASP A 21 2.58 18.43 -0.12
C ASP A 21 3.52 17.47 0.62
N ASP A 22 3.22 17.11 1.86
CA ASP A 22 3.94 16.07 2.59
C ASP A 22 3.72 14.66 1.97
N TYR A 23 2.50 14.37 1.56
CA TYR A 23 2.16 13.10 0.89
C TYR A 23 2.83 12.98 -0.48
N HIS A 24 2.85 14.06 -1.26
CA HIS A 24 3.50 14.09 -2.57
C HIS A 24 5.03 14.12 -2.51
N CYS A 25 5.63 14.48 -1.37
CA CYS A 25 7.09 14.39 -1.20
C CYS A 25 7.66 12.98 -1.38
N ILE A 26 6.81 11.94 -1.37
CA ILE A 26 7.23 10.55 -1.45
C ILE A 26 6.79 9.84 -2.73
N ASP A 27 6.21 10.55 -3.71
CA ASP A 27 5.70 9.96 -4.96
C ASP A 27 6.77 9.15 -5.70
N ASP A 28 8.03 9.62 -5.71
CA ASP A 28 9.14 8.99 -6.40
C ASP A 28 9.86 7.91 -5.59
N THR A 29 9.38 7.57 -4.40
CA THR A 29 10.08 6.61 -3.51
C THR A 29 9.71 5.15 -3.75
N GLY A 30 8.68 4.88 -4.54
CA GLY A 30 8.20 3.54 -4.83
C GLY A 30 7.28 2.93 -3.76
N PHE A 31 6.82 3.71 -2.79
CA PHE A 31 5.79 3.29 -1.85
C PHE A 31 4.44 3.08 -2.54
N ILE A 32 3.68 2.09 -2.08
CA ILE A 32 2.23 2.04 -2.36
C ILE A 32 1.58 3.16 -1.56
N GLN A 33 0.91 4.09 -2.22
CA GLN A 33 0.25 5.22 -1.58
C GLN A 33 -1.28 5.08 -1.72
N VAL A 34 -1.97 5.13 -0.60
CA VAL A 34 -3.45 5.13 -0.55
C VAL A 34 -3.94 6.27 0.32
N MET A 35 -5.02 6.92 -0.09
CA MET A 35 -5.63 8.05 0.63
C MET A 35 -7.01 7.64 1.16
N ALA A 36 -7.20 7.84 2.46
CA ALA A 36 -8.46 7.59 3.13
C ALA A 36 -9.33 8.85 3.08
N LYS A 37 -10.58 8.69 2.69
CA LYS A 37 -11.57 9.79 2.62
C LYS A 37 -12.25 10.10 3.95
N ASP A 38 -12.23 9.16 4.91
CA ASP A 38 -12.91 9.22 6.19
C ASP A 38 -12.21 8.32 7.23
N ALA A 39 -12.64 8.36 8.47
CA ALA A 39 -12.05 7.57 9.55
C ALA A 39 -12.22 6.05 9.33
N GLN A 40 -13.33 5.60 8.73
CA GLN A 40 -13.51 4.19 8.39
C GLN A 40 -12.50 3.75 7.33
N GLY A 41 -12.33 4.56 6.28
CA GLY A 41 -11.32 4.33 5.26
C GLY A 41 -9.90 4.28 5.84
N ALA A 42 -9.58 5.18 6.78
CA ALA A 42 -8.29 5.17 7.45
C ALA A 42 -8.02 3.85 8.19
N ALA A 43 -9.01 3.32 8.90
CA ALA A 43 -8.90 2.04 9.60
C ALA A 43 -8.76 0.86 8.61
N ASP A 44 -9.62 0.78 7.62
CA ASP A 44 -9.69 -0.33 6.67
C ASP A 44 -8.48 -0.37 5.73
N LEU A 45 -8.10 0.77 5.17
CA LEU A 45 -6.95 0.88 4.26
C LEU A 45 -5.63 0.53 4.95
N ASN A 46 -5.53 0.67 6.27
CA ASN A 46 -4.37 0.18 7.01
C ASN A 46 -4.20 -1.34 6.90
N LEU A 47 -5.28 -2.10 7.01
CA LEU A 47 -5.26 -3.56 6.85
C LEU A 47 -4.99 -3.96 5.40
N ILE A 48 -5.65 -3.29 4.45
CA ILE A 48 -5.47 -3.53 3.02
C ILE A 48 -4.02 -3.22 2.61
N ALA A 49 -3.50 -2.05 2.98
CA ALA A 49 -2.13 -1.65 2.69
C ALA A 49 -1.11 -2.58 3.36
N ARG A 50 -1.37 -3.06 4.58
CA ARG A 50 -0.53 -4.03 5.27
C ARG A 50 -0.43 -5.34 4.49
N LYS A 51 -1.57 -5.89 4.06
CA LYS A 51 -1.60 -7.13 3.27
C LYS A 51 -0.92 -6.95 1.92
N ALA A 52 -1.21 -5.86 1.20
CA ALA A 52 -0.58 -5.56 -0.08
C ALA A 52 0.94 -5.38 0.06
N ALA A 53 1.40 -4.68 1.10
CA ALA A 53 2.82 -4.50 1.38
C ALA A 53 3.54 -5.83 1.65
N GLU A 54 2.95 -6.72 2.43
CA GLU A 54 3.53 -8.04 2.72
C GLU A 54 3.54 -8.96 1.48
N LEU A 55 2.49 -8.93 0.67
CA LEU A 55 2.43 -9.72 -0.56
C LEU A 55 3.38 -9.20 -1.63
N SER A 56 3.46 -7.89 -1.81
CA SER A 56 4.33 -7.28 -2.82
C SER A 56 5.77 -7.08 -2.37
N LEU A 57 6.07 -7.18 -1.07
CA LEU A 57 7.33 -6.77 -0.45
C LEU A 57 7.67 -5.29 -0.74
N THR A 58 6.63 -4.47 -0.76
CA THR A 58 6.72 -3.03 -1.04
C THR A 58 6.19 -2.24 0.15
N PRO A 59 6.88 -1.23 0.65
CA PRO A 59 6.35 -0.39 1.71
C PRO A 59 5.08 0.35 1.27
N ALA A 60 4.21 0.66 2.22
CA ALA A 60 2.96 1.34 1.94
C ALA A 60 2.71 2.51 2.90
N ILE A 61 2.00 3.51 2.42
CA ILE A 61 1.56 4.68 3.18
C ILE A 61 0.04 4.81 3.06
N VAL A 62 -0.58 5.04 4.21
CA VAL A 62 -1.99 5.40 4.31
C VAL A 62 -2.06 6.86 4.72
N GLY A 63 -2.44 7.72 3.79
CA GLY A 63 -2.70 9.13 4.01
C GLY A 63 -4.15 9.37 4.44
N GLN A 64 -4.36 10.42 5.18
CA GLN A 64 -5.68 10.95 5.53
C GLN A 64 -5.56 12.45 5.72
N ASP A 65 -6.64 13.18 5.45
CA ASP A 65 -6.65 14.62 5.61
C ASP A 65 -6.38 15.02 7.05
N GLY A 66 -5.41 15.89 7.21
CA GLY A 66 -5.13 16.53 8.47
C GLY A 66 -6.29 17.45 8.87
N PHE A 67 -6.68 17.43 10.13
CA PHE A 67 -7.81 18.11 10.72
C PHE A 67 -9.17 17.63 10.19
N LEU A 68 -9.39 17.56 8.87
CA LEU A 68 -10.67 17.17 8.26
C LEU A 68 -11.04 15.70 8.52
N THR A 69 -10.05 14.82 8.63
CA THR A 69 -10.26 13.41 9.03
C THR A 69 -9.68 13.12 10.40
N THR A 70 -8.48 13.66 10.70
CA THR A 70 -7.76 13.30 11.93
C THR A 70 -8.39 13.85 13.21
N HIS A 71 -9.25 14.87 13.14
CA HIS A 71 -9.83 15.56 14.30
C HIS A 71 -11.37 15.53 14.33
N LEU A 72 -12.02 14.94 13.34
CA LEU A 72 -13.45 14.73 13.38
C LEU A 72 -13.81 13.53 14.26
N ILE A 73 -14.97 13.62 14.89
CA ILE A 73 -15.57 12.50 15.62
C ILE A 73 -16.47 11.77 14.66
N GLU A 74 -16.08 10.56 14.29
CA GLU A 74 -16.83 9.71 13.38
C GLU A 74 -17.03 8.32 13.99
N SER A 75 -18.09 7.65 13.55
CA SER A 75 -18.32 6.25 13.93
C SER A 75 -17.48 5.34 13.05
N VAL A 76 -16.67 4.50 13.67
CA VAL A 76 -15.82 3.51 12.98
C VAL A 76 -16.17 2.11 13.46
N ARG A 77 -16.36 1.18 12.53
CA ARG A 77 -16.48 -0.25 12.81
C ARG A 77 -15.12 -0.90 12.67
N LEU A 78 -14.44 -1.07 13.77
CA LEU A 78 -13.20 -1.84 13.79
C LEU A 78 -13.52 -3.33 13.59
N PRO A 79 -12.75 -4.03 12.75
CA PRO A 79 -12.94 -5.48 12.59
C PRO A 79 -12.54 -6.21 13.87
N GLU A 80 -13.23 -7.32 14.15
CA GLU A 80 -12.88 -8.21 15.23
C GLU A 80 -11.48 -8.81 15.00
N ARG A 81 -10.81 -9.18 16.10
CA ARG A 81 -9.44 -9.70 16.05
C ARG A 81 -9.31 -10.95 15.18
N GLU A 82 -10.33 -11.78 15.21
CA GLU A 82 -10.43 -13.01 14.42
C GLU A 82 -10.46 -12.71 12.92
N LEU A 83 -11.26 -11.71 12.51
CA LEU A 83 -11.32 -11.27 11.11
C LEU A 83 -9.99 -10.67 10.66
N VAL A 84 -9.34 -9.88 11.51
CA VAL A 84 -8.00 -9.34 11.21
C VAL A 84 -6.99 -10.47 11.01
N ALA A 85 -7.03 -11.49 11.87
CA ALA A 85 -6.14 -12.66 11.77
C ALA A 85 -6.42 -13.49 10.51
N GLU A 86 -7.69 -13.67 10.16
CA GLU A 86 -8.11 -14.34 8.92
C GLU A 86 -7.65 -13.57 7.69
N TYR A 87 -7.88 -12.26 7.66
CA TYR A 87 -7.52 -11.42 6.53
C TYR A 87 -6.01 -11.30 6.32
N LEU A 88 -5.25 -11.03 7.36
CA LEU A 88 -3.80 -10.84 7.26
C LEU A 88 -3.01 -12.14 7.23
N GLY A 89 -3.50 -13.20 7.89
CA GLY A 89 -2.72 -14.40 8.16
C GLY A 89 -1.61 -14.17 9.17
N LYS A 90 -0.68 -15.13 9.26
CA LYS A 90 0.47 -15.05 10.16
C LYS A 90 1.76 -14.75 9.41
N PRO A 91 2.75 -14.10 10.03
CA PRO A 91 4.01 -13.76 9.38
C PRO A 91 4.80 -14.96 8.84
N ASP A 92 4.63 -16.12 9.46
CA ASP A 92 5.31 -17.38 9.12
C ASP A 92 4.49 -18.30 8.19
N ASP A 93 3.28 -17.91 7.80
CA ASP A 93 2.50 -18.65 6.80
C ASP A 93 3.28 -18.80 5.51
N LEU A 94 3.22 -20.00 4.95
CA LEU A 94 3.83 -20.29 3.66
C LEU A 94 2.85 -19.92 2.55
N ILE A 95 3.20 -18.91 1.77
CA ILE A 95 2.38 -18.38 0.66
C ILE A 95 3.04 -18.63 -0.69
N ASP A 96 2.27 -18.69 -1.75
CA ASP A 96 2.78 -18.66 -3.11
C ASP A 96 3.43 -17.30 -3.39
N THR A 97 4.52 -17.29 -4.18
CA THR A 97 5.23 -16.05 -4.51
C THR A 97 4.43 -15.24 -5.54
N PRO A 98 3.97 -14.01 -5.19
CA PRO A 98 3.02 -13.26 -6.01
C PRO A 98 3.60 -12.63 -7.27
N THR A 99 4.94 -12.54 -7.38
CA THR A 99 5.58 -11.90 -8.52
C THR A 99 6.71 -12.76 -9.07
N PRO A 100 7.04 -12.65 -10.37
CA PRO A 100 8.18 -13.38 -10.95
C PRO A 100 9.50 -13.13 -10.22
N ALA A 101 9.77 -11.88 -9.81
CA ALA A 101 10.98 -11.56 -9.05
C ALA A 101 11.04 -12.32 -7.73
N GLN A 102 9.93 -12.43 -7.00
CA GLN A 102 9.88 -13.21 -5.76
C GLN A 102 10.06 -14.70 -6.03
N ALA A 103 9.48 -15.23 -7.11
CA ALA A 103 9.67 -16.62 -7.49
C ALA A 103 11.16 -16.95 -7.82
N MET A 104 11.86 -16.00 -8.41
CA MET A 104 13.30 -16.14 -8.68
C MET A 104 14.15 -16.15 -7.39
N LEU A 105 13.76 -15.36 -6.39
CA LEU A 105 14.51 -15.22 -5.12
C LEU A 105 14.19 -16.35 -4.14
N TYR A 106 12.94 -16.71 -4.00
CA TYR A 106 12.43 -17.59 -2.94
C TYR A 106 11.94 -18.95 -3.46
N GLY A 107 11.88 -19.15 -4.77
CA GLY A 107 11.18 -20.29 -5.36
C GLY A 107 9.65 -20.10 -5.40
N PRO A 108 8.89 -21.20 -5.56
CA PRO A 108 7.43 -21.11 -5.76
C PRO A 108 6.66 -20.67 -4.51
N LYS A 109 7.27 -20.81 -3.32
CA LYS A 109 6.66 -20.44 -2.03
C LYS A 109 7.67 -19.74 -1.15
N ARG A 110 7.15 -18.84 -0.30
CA ARG A 110 7.94 -18.15 0.72
C ARG A 110 7.13 -17.93 2.00
N ARG A 111 7.82 -17.63 3.10
CA ARG A 111 7.15 -17.05 4.25
C ARG A 111 6.48 -15.72 3.85
N ARG A 112 5.28 -15.45 4.41
CA ARG A 112 4.57 -14.18 4.20
C ARG A 112 5.46 -12.98 4.49
N VAL A 113 6.09 -12.97 5.66
CA VAL A 113 7.12 -12.00 6.02
C VAL A 113 8.47 -12.71 5.97
N PRO A 114 9.34 -12.40 5.00
CA PRO A 114 10.66 -13.01 4.90
C PRO A 114 11.52 -12.70 6.12
N ALA A 115 12.33 -13.67 6.55
CA ALA A 115 13.34 -13.49 7.59
C ALA A 115 14.58 -12.81 6.98
N ILE A 116 14.55 -11.49 6.85
CA ILE A 116 15.62 -10.72 6.19
C ILE A 116 16.96 -10.81 6.95
N TRP A 117 16.87 -11.03 8.26
CA TRP A 117 18.03 -11.10 9.17
C TRP A 117 18.44 -12.52 9.55
N ASP A 118 18.04 -13.51 8.76
CA ASP A 118 18.43 -14.90 8.98
C ASP A 118 19.87 -15.10 8.45
N VAL A 119 20.80 -15.39 9.35
CA VAL A 119 22.22 -15.60 9.00
C VAL A 119 22.44 -16.90 8.22
N ASP A 120 21.55 -17.88 8.38
CA ASP A 120 21.63 -19.17 7.69
C ASP A 120 21.02 -19.10 6.28
N VAL A 121 20.12 -18.12 6.05
CA VAL A 121 19.50 -17.86 4.75
C VAL A 121 19.59 -16.36 4.43
N PRO A 122 20.79 -15.86 4.13
CA PRO A 122 20.99 -14.43 3.92
C PRO A 122 20.29 -13.95 2.64
N LEU A 123 19.58 -12.83 2.74
CA LEU A 123 19.01 -12.12 1.62
C LEU A 123 19.87 -10.90 1.28
N LEU A 124 20.36 -10.85 0.07
CA LEU A 124 21.02 -9.65 -0.46
C LEU A 124 19.97 -8.65 -0.94
N SER A 125 19.96 -7.46 -0.34
CA SER A 125 19.09 -6.36 -0.75
C SER A 125 19.90 -5.06 -0.88
N GLY A 126 19.41 -4.11 -1.70
CA GLY A 126 20.06 -2.82 -1.87
C GLY A 126 21.40 -2.88 -2.61
N SER A 127 21.52 -3.75 -3.61
CA SER A 127 22.72 -3.85 -4.45
C SER A 127 22.98 -2.54 -5.21
N VAL A 128 24.26 -2.20 -5.34
CA VAL A 128 24.74 -1.07 -6.14
C VAL A 128 25.01 -1.53 -7.56
N GLN A 129 24.59 -0.75 -8.56
CA GLN A 129 24.82 -1.06 -9.97
C GLN A 129 25.54 0.08 -10.66
N ASN A 130 26.40 -0.28 -11.64
CA ASN A 130 27.01 0.69 -12.53
C ASN A 130 26.02 1.11 -13.64
N GLN A 131 26.32 2.23 -14.30
CA GLN A 131 25.44 2.81 -15.33
C GLN A 131 25.15 1.87 -16.50
N ASP A 132 26.08 1.00 -16.84
CA ASP A 132 25.98 0.01 -17.94
C ASP A 132 24.89 -1.06 -17.66
N ALA A 133 24.62 -1.39 -16.39
CA ALA A 133 23.61 -2.36 -15.99
C ALA A 133 22.31 -1.72 -15.48
N TYR A 134 22.36 -0.45 -15.07
CA TYR A 134 21.25 0.19 -14.35
C TYR A 134 19.95 0.28 -15.16
N MET A 135 20.01 0.70 -16.43
CA MET A 135 18.81 0.85 -17.25
C MET A 135 18.16 -0.49 -17.59
N GLN A 136 18.93 -1.55 -17.75
CA GLN A 136 18.38 -2.91 -17.93
C GLN A 136 17.66 -3.39 -16.67
N ALA A 137 18.22 -3.12 -15.50
CA ALA A 137 17.59 -3.44 -14.22
C ALA A 137 16.29 -2.65 -14.02
N VAL A 138 16.26 -1.35 -14.33
CA VAL A 138 15.05 -0.52 -14.28
C VAL A 138 13.98 -1.05 -15.24
N ALA A 139 14.34 -1.36 -16.47
CA ALA A 139 13.42 -1.95 -17.45
C ALA A 139 12.89 -3.32 -16.98
N GLY A 140 13.75 -4.14 -16.37
CA GLY A 140 13.37 -5.43 -15.82
C GLY A 140 12.46 -5.36 -14.61
N GLN A 141 12.51 -4.30 -13.81
CA GLN A 141 11.64 -4.14 -12.64
C GLN A 141 10.15 -4.17 -12.99
N ARG A 142 9.76 -3.61 -14.12
CA ARG A 142 8.34 -3.52 -14.50
C ARG A 142 7.70 -4.90 -14.68
N PRO A 143 8.12 -5.74 -15.63
CA PRO A 143 7.46 -7.03 -15.87
C PRO A 143 7.70 -8.06 -14.76
N TYR A 144 8.78 -7.95 -14.00
CA TYR A 144 9.11 -8.93 -12.97
C TYR A 144 8.55 -8.57 -11.58
N PHE A 145 8.27 -7.29 -11.35
CA PHE A 145 7.88 -6.83 -10.03
C PHE A 145 6.78 -5.75 -10.07
N PHE A 146 7.07 -4.58 -10.62
CA PHE A 146 6.29 -3.37 -10.39
C PHE A 146 4.87 -3.43 -10.96
N ASP A 147 4.71 -3.97 -12.15
CA ASP A 147 3.41 -4.05 -12.84
C ASP A 147 2.42 -4.98 -12.11
N HIS A 148 2.88 -5.86 -11.24
CA HIS A 148 2.05 -6.76 -10.44
C HIS A 148 1.45 -6.12 -9.18
N ILE A 149 1.99 -4.97 -8.73
CA ILE A 149 1.56 -4.35 -7.46
C ILE A 149 0.09 -3.92 -7.51
N ALA A 150 -0.34 -3.36 -8.64
CA ALA A 150 -1.71 -2.92 -8.83
C ALA A 150 -2.71 -4.08 -8.67
N GLU A 151 -2.46 -5.21 -9.34
CA GLU A 151 -3.29 -6.42 -9.26
C GLU A 151 -3.30 -7.02 -7.84
N ILE A 152 -2.14 -7.07 -7.18
CA ILE A 152 -2.04 -7.52 -5.79
C ILE A 152 -2.91 -6.64 -4.88
N THR A 153 -2.87 -5.32 -5.07
CA THR A 153 -3.66 -4.38 -4.29
C THR A 153 -5.16 -4.54 -4.54
N ASP A 154 -5.57 -4.67 -5.81
CA ASP A 154 -6.97 -4.89 -6.18
C ASP A 154 -7.51 -6.18 -5.54
N ARG A 155 -6.72 -7.25 -5.55
CA ARG A 155 -7.08 -8.51 -4.90
C ARG A 155 -7.23 -8.36 -3.38
N CYS A 156 -6.32 -7.64 -2.73
CA CYS A 156 -6.43 -7.37 -1.29
C CYS A 156 -7.71 -6.56 -0.96
N MET A 157 -8.08 -5.60 -1.81
CA MET A 157 -9.33 -4.84 -1.66
C MET A 157 -10.56 -5.73 -1.83
N ALA A 158 -10.56 -6.62 -2.82
CA ALA A 158 -11.65 -7.56 -3.07
C ALA A 158 -11.84 -8.55 -1.91
N GLU A 159 -10.76 -9.18 -1.44
CA GLU A 159 -10.79 -10.08 -0.28
C GLU A 159 -11.29 -9.38 0.99
N TYR A 160 -10.90 -8.12 1.20
CA TYR A 160 -11.41 -7.33 2.32
C TYR A 160 -12.91 -7.04 2.21
N ALA A 161 -13.38 -6.77 0.99
CA ALA A 161 -14.80 -6.56 0.72
C ALA A 161 -15.63 -7.82 0.96
N GLU A 162 -15.13 -8.99 0.60
CA GLU A 162 -15.80 -10.28 0.88
C GLU A 162 -16.00 -10.51 2.38
N LEU A 163 -15.00 -10.18 3.20
CA LEU A 163 -15.06 -10.38 4.65
C LEU A 163 -15.90 -9.32 5.38
N THR A 164 -15.93 -8.09 4.89
CA THR A 164 -16.50 -6.94 5.61
C THR A 164 -17.74 -6.33 4.97
N GLY A 165 -17.98 -6.63 3.69
CA GLY A 165 -18.99 -5.96 2.86
C GLY A 165 -18.61 -4.53 2.43
N ARG A 166 -17.43 -4.02 2.84
CA ARG A 166 -16.97 -2.66 2.51
C ARG A 166 -16.03 -2.70 1.30
N GLN A 167 -16.44 -2.04 0.23
CA GLN A 167 -15.71 -2.05 -1.04
C GLN A 167 -14.76 -0.87 -1.16
N TYR A 168 -13.52 -1.18 -1.53
CA TYR A 168 -12.48 -0.23 -1.87
C TYR A 168 -12.02 -0.45 -3.32
N LYS A 169 -11.60 0.61 -3.97
CA LYS A 169 -11.03 0.60 -5.33
C LYS A 169 -9.84 1.55 -5.37
N ARG A 170 -8.91 1.35 -6.29
CA ARG A 170 -7.77 2.26 -6.49
C ARG A 170 -8.22 3.69 -6.82
N VAL A 171 -9.33 3.83 -7.53
CA VAL A 171 -9.99 5.11 -7.78
C VAL A 171 -11.46 4.95 -7.42
N ALA A 172 -11.95 5.74 -6.48
CA ALA A 172 -13.37 5.81 -6.17
C ALA A 172 -14.08 6.65 -7.23
N THR A 173 -15.24 6.19 -7.69
CA THR A 173 -16.05 6.90 -8.68
C THR A 173 -17.37 7.32 -8.07
N TYR A 174 -17.85 8.50 -8.45
CA TYR A 174 -19.15 9.01 -8.06
C TYR A 174 -19.83 9.68 -9.24
N ARG A 175 -20.99 9.18 -9.65
CA ARG A 175 -21.79 9.69 -10.78
C ARG A 175 -20.98 9.85 -12.09
N CYS A 176 -20.21 8.81 -12.44
CA CYS A 176 -19.35 8.84 -13.62
C CYS A 176 -19.96 8.13 -14.84
N GLU A 177 -21.09 7.43 -14.68
CA GLU A 177 -21.60 6.49 -15.68
C GLU A 177 -22.02 7.16 -17.00
N ASP A 178 -22.50 8.40 -16.93
CA ASP A 178 -23.01 9.19 -18.07
C ASP A 178 -22.43 10.62 -18.11
N ALA A 179 -21.27 10.81 -17.49
CA ALA A 179 -20.66 12.13 -17.37
C ALA A 179 -19.87 12.52 -18.63
N ASP A 180 -20.18 13.69 -19.20
CA ASP A 180 -19.40 14.30 -20.28
C ASP A 180 -18.04 14.85 -19.78
N TYR A 181 -17.97 15.19 -18.49
CA TYR A 181 -16.76 15.74 -17.86
C TYR A 181 -16.52 15.06 -16.51
N LEU A 182 -15.26 14.77 -16.23
CA LEU A 182 -14.84 14.19 -14.95
C LEU A 182 -13.90 15.15 -14.23
N ILE A 183 -14.04 15.25 -12.91
CA ILE A 183 -13.11 15.91 -12.02
C ILE A 183 -12.38 14.83 -11.25
N LEU A 184 -11.06 14.79 -11.35
CA LEU A 184 -10.20 13.95 -10.52
C LEU A 184 -9.65 14.79 -9.38
N GLY A 185 -9.79 14.29 -8.17
CA GLY A 185 -9.26 14.92 -6.96
C GLY A 185 -8.87 13.90 -5.91
N MET A 186 -8.13 14.37 -4.92
CA MET A 186 -7.70 13.62 -3.76
C MET A 186 -8.16 14.35 -2.51
#